data_e4cf2c49a5420a42c65e1665b643c714
#
_entry.id   e4cf2c49a5420a42c65e1665b643c714
#
_cell.length_a   1.000
_cell.length_b   1.000
_cell.length_c   1.000
_cell.angle_alpha   90.00
_cell.angle_beta   90.00
_cell.angle_gamma   90.00
#
_symmetry.space_group_name_H-M   'P 1'
#
loop_
_entity.id
_entity.type
_entity.pdbx_description
1 polymer ?
#
loop_
_entity_poly.entity_id
_entity_poly.type
_entity_poly.pdbx_seq_one_letter_code
_entity_poly.pdbx_strand_id
1 'polypeptide(L)'
;MTFDLSPGAWLAPVVDWLNTNFHGLFAAISAVIEAVLGGLQAALLFPPAYAVVLIAAALAWALLGWRAAILAAVALCFCYLLALWDESMETIALVSVSVAISVAVAVPIGILAARRPRLEAALRPVLDVMQTVPPWVYLIPAVMIFSLGRVPAIIATIVYGIPPMLRLTTLAFKQVRRDLIELGHAIGAAPRTILFKIEVPSAIPTLVVGLNQCILLSLAMVVLAGLVGAGGLGAEVTRGLTRMEMGLGLRAGLAIVAVAILLDRMSRAVLQRGHVQAARS
;
A
#
# COMPACT_ATOMS: atom_id res chain seq x y z
N MET A 1 2.43 23.02 40.64
CA MET A 1 3.33 22.58 39.56
C MET A 1 2.51 21.56 38.73
N THR A 2 1.91 21.99 37.65
CA THR A 2 1.30 21.07 36.68
C THR A 2 2.43 20.40 35.89
N PHE A 3 2.60 19.12 36.08
CA PHE A 3 3.50 18.34 35.22
C PHE A 3 2.89 18.35 33.80
N ASP A 4 3.38 19.23 32.96
CA ASP A 4 3.04 19.27 31.55
C ASP A 4 3.91 18.24 30.83
N LEU A 5 3.41 17.01 30.74
CA LEU A 5 3.95 15.97 29.89
C LEU A 5 3.58 16.31 28.45
N SER A 6 4.34 17.20 27.82
CA SER A 6 4.21 17.52 26.41
C SER A 6 5.19 16.66 25.59
N PRO A 7 4.74 15.49 25.05
CA PRO A 7 5.61 14.64 24.21
C PRO A 7 6.13 15.39 22.98
N GLY A 8 5.36 16.38 22.50
CA GLY A 8 5.75 17.23 21.37
C GLY A 8 6.98 18.08 21.66
N ALA A 9 7.13 18.59 22.89
CA ALA A 9 8.30 19.38 23.27
C ALA A 9 9.61 18.56 23.28
N TRP A 10 9.52 17.25 23.43
CA TRP A 10 10.68 16.36 23.41
C TRP A 10 10.98 15.84 22.00
N LEU A 11 9.94 15.66 21.18
CA LEU A 11 10.09 15.18 19.82
C LEU A 11 10.52 16.27 18.84
N ALA A 12 10.07 17.52 19.04
CA ALA A 12 10.42 18.64 18.16
C ALA A 12 11.93 18.83 17.97
N PRO A 13 12.77 18.87 19.03
CA PRO A 13 14.23 19.00 18.88
C PRO A 13 14.86 17.83 18.11
N VAL A 14 14.31 16.62 18.26
CA VAL A 14 14.79 15.43 17.53
C VAL A 14 14.46 15.55 16.05
N VAL A 15 13.26 16.00 15.70
CA VAL A 15 12.86 16.24 14.30
C VAL A 15 13.70 17.36 13.68
N ASP A 16 13.93 18.45 14.41
CA ASP A 16 14.77 19.56 13.94
C ASP A 16 16.22 19.12 13.71
N TRP A 17 16.77 18.31 14.63
CA TRP A 17 18.09 17.74 14.47
C TRP A 17 18.18 16.81 13.26
N LEU A 18 17.17 15.95 13.04
CA LEU A 18 17.07 15.10 11.86
C LEU A 18 17.00 15.92 10.57
N ASN A 19 16.16 16.95 10.53
CA ASN A 19 16.04 17.84 9.37
C ASN A 19 17.34 18.55 9.06
N THR A 20 18.06 19.02 10.08
CA THR A 20 19.32 19.75 9.88
C THR A 20 20.43 18.83 9.39
N ASN A 21 20.56 17.63 9.96
CA ASN A 21 21.69 16.73 9.67
C ASN A 21 21.45 15.81 8.48
N PHE A 22 20.18 15.48 8.15
CA PHE A 22 19.79 14.54 7.10
C PHE A 22 18.98 15.17 5.98
N HIS A 23 19.00 16.49 5.85
CA HIS A 23 18.23 17.21 4.81
C HIS A 23 18.49 16.66 3.41
N GLY A 24 19.75 16.39 3.05
CA GLY A 24 20.10 15.82 1.74
C GLY A 24 19.51 14.42 1.50
N LEU A 25 19.47 13.59 2.55
CA LEU A 25 18.84 12.25 2.47
C LEU A 25 17.32 12.37 2.27
N PHE A 26 16.67 13.23 3.04
CA PHE A 26 15.22 13.43 2.93
C PHE A 26 14.84 14.06 1.58
N ALA A 27 15.65 15.00 1.08
CA ALA A 27 15.47 15.57 -0.26
C ALA A 27 15.62 14.50 -1.36
N ALA A 28 16.61 13.61 -1.24
CA ALA A 28 16.79 12.51 -2.19
C ALA A 28 15.62 11.51 -2.15
N ILE A 29 15.14 11.15 -0.95
CA ILE A 29 13.94 10.30 -0.78
C ILE A 29 12.72 10.96 -1.43
N SER A 30 12.50 12.26 -1.17
CA SER A 30 11.42 13.02 -1.78
C SER A 30 11.51 13.02 -3.30
N ALA A 31 12.69 13.27 -3.86
CA ALA A 31 12.90 13.30 -5.30
C ALA A 31 12.60 11.94 -5.96
N VAL A 32 13.02 10.84 -5.33
CA VAL A 32 12.75 9.49 -5.84
C VAL A 32 11.24 9.17 -5.77
N ILE A 33 10.59 9.46 -4.65
CA ILE A 33 9.15 9.22 -4.48
C ILE A 33 8.36 10.05 -5.49
N GLU A 34 8.66 11.35 -5.63
CA GLU A 34 7.99 12.25 -6.60
C GLU A 34 8.23 11.79 -8.04
N ALA A 35 9.44 11.36 -8.38
CA ALA A 35 9.74 10.86 -9.72
C ALA A 35 8.94 9.59 -10.05
N VAL A 36 8.87 8.64 -9.13
CA VAL A 36 8.11 7.39 -9.31
C VAL A 36 6.61 7.67 -9.37
N LEU A 37 6.10 8.49 -8.44
CA LEU A 37 4.69 8.85 -8.42
C LEU A 37 4.28 9.65 -9.65
N GLY A 38 5.05 10.69 -9.98
CA GLY A 38 4.79 11.54 -11.15
C GLY A 38 4.88 10.76 -12.45
N GLY A 39 5.85 9.86 -12.58
CA GLY A 39 5.98 8.96 -13.73
C GLY A 39 4.77 8.03 -13.87
N LEU A 40 4.31 7.42 -12.78
CA LEU A 40 3.13 6.56 -12.80
C LEU A 40 1.85 7.35 -13.09
N GLN A 41 1.68 8.52 -12.46
CA GLN A 41 0.55 9.40 -12.73
C GLN A 41 0.53 9.87 -14.19
N ALA A 42 1.67 10.31 -14.73
CA ALA A 42 1.78 10.68 -16.14
C ALA A 42 1.44 9.51 -17.06
N ALA A 43 1.89 8.30 -16.76
CA ALA A 43 1.56 7.10 -17.54
C ALA A 43 0.06 6.76 -17.51
N LEU A 44 -0.63 7.04 -16.41
CA LEU A 44 -2.08 6.81 -16.29
C LEU A 44 -2.91 7.92 -16.94
N LEU A 45 -2.42 9.15 -16.97
CA LEU A 45 -3.13 10.31 -17.56
C LEU A 45 -2.77 10.58 -19.02
N PHE A 46 -1.62 10.07 -19.51
CA PHE A 46 -1.20 10.28 -20.90
C PHE A 46 -2.19 9.69 -21.93
N PRO A 47 -2.70 8.44 -21.75
CA PRO A 47 -3.72 7.93 -22.67
C PRO A 47 -5.09 8.58 -22.38
N PRO A 48 -5.94 8.73 -23.39
CA PRO A 48 -7.31 9.18 -23.15
C PRO A 48 -8.07 8.18 -22.27
N ALA A 49 -9.03 8.66 -21.48
CA ALA A 49 -9.73 7.89 -20.47
C ALA A 49 -10.28 6.54 -21.00
N TYR A 50 -10.86 6.54 -22.21
CA TYR A 50 -11.37 5.32 -22.84
C TYR A 50 -10.27 4.28 -23.10
N ALA A 51 -9.04 4.71 -23.43
CA ALA A 51 -7.93 3.79 -23.65
C ALA A 51 -7.47 3.16 -22.33
N VAL A 52 -7.40 3.93 -21.24
CA VAL A 52 -7.08 3.39 -19.91
C VAL A 52 -8.13 2.38 -19.46
N VAL A 53 -9.43 2.67 -19.65
CA VAL A 53 -10.52 1.74 -19.36
C VAL A 53 -10.38 0.46 -20.16
N LEU A 54 -10.11 0.54 -21.46
CA LEU A 54 -9.94 -0.61 -22.33
C LEU A 54 -8.70 -1.45 -21.93
N ILE A 55 -7.58 -0.80 -21.65
CA ILE A 55 -6.33 -1.48 -21.20
C ILE A 55 -6.58 -2.19 -19.86
N ALA A 56 -7.19 -1.50 -18.90
CA ALA A 56 -7.50 -2.09 -17.59
C ALA A 56 -8.48 -3.27 -17.71
N ALA A 57 -9.52 -3.13 -18.54
CA ALA A 57 -10.47 -4.21 -18.82
C ALA A 57 -9.82 -5.39 -19.55
N ALA A 58 -8.96 -5.14 -20.54
CA ALA A 58 -8.22 -6.17 -21.25
C ALA A 58 -7.24 -6.92 -20.32
N LEU A 59 -6.50 -6.21 -19.48
CA LEU A 59 -5.63 -6.80 -18.45
C LEU A 59 -6.44 -7.64 -17.45
N ALA A 60 -7.56 -7.09 -16.97
CA ALA A 60 -8.46 -7.80 -16.08
C ALA A 60 -9.02 -9.05 -16.75
N TRP A 61 -9.40 -8.98 -18.02
CA TRP A 61 -9.87 -10.16 -18.78
C TRP A 61 -8.77 -11.19 -18.94
N ALA A 62 -7.61 -10.77 -19.42
CA ALA A 62 -6.46 -11.66 -19.61
C ALA A 62 -6.02 -12.33 -18.30
N LEU A 63 -6.06 -11.63 -17.18
CA LEU A 63 -5.62 -12.13 -15.87
C LEU A 63 -6.71 -12.85 -15.07
N LEU A 64 -7.98 -12.48 -15.20
CA LEU A 64 -9.05 -12.83 -14.27
C LEU A 64 -10.32 -13.34 -14.90
N GLY A 65 -10.45 -13.13 -16.21
CA GLY A 65 -11.64 -13.48 -16.96
C GLY A 65 -12.63 -12.30 -17.06
N TRP A 66 -13.71 -12.57 -17.81
CA TRP A 66 -14.66 -11.55 -18.27
C TRP A 66 -15.38 -10.77 -17.15
N ARG A 67 -15.64 -11.43 -16.00
CA ARG A 67 -16.30 -10.77 -14.84
C ARG A 67 -15.46 -9.66 -14.25
N ALA A 68 -14.15 -9.87 -14.14
CA ALA A 68 -13.23 -8.85 -13.66
C ALA A 68 -13.04 -7.73 -14.68
N ALA A 69 -13.06 -8.04 -15.97
CA ALA A 69 -13.01 -7.02 -17.03
C ALA A 69 -14.21 -6.07 -16.95
N ILE A 70 -15.43 -6.63 -16.82
CA ILE A 70 -16.63 -5.80 -16.64
C ILE A 70 -16.54 -4.93 -15.39
N LEU A 71 -16.10 -5.52 -14.26
CA LEU A 71 -15.96 -4.77 -13.02
C LEU A 71 -14.95 -3.62 -13.16
N ALA A 72 -13.80 -3.88 -13.78
CA ALA A 72 -12.79 -2.84 -14.02
C ALA A 72 -13.33 -1.73 -14.93
N ALA A 73 -14.00 -2.09 -16.01
CA ALA A 73 -14.63 -1.13 -16.91
C ALA A 73 -15.70 -0.29 -16.20
N VAL A 74 -16.60 -0.94 -15.45
CA VAL A 74 -17.68 -0.25 -14.72
C VAL A 74 -17.10 0.69 -13.65
N ALA A 75 -16.12 0.23 -12.86
CA ALA A 75 -15.52 1.06 -11.82
C ALA A 75 -14.82 2.32 -12.37
N LEU A 76 -14.04 2.16 -13.44
CA LEU A 76 -13.36 3.29 -14.09
C LEU A 76 -14.31 4.22 -14.84
N CYS A 77 -15.30 3.67 -15.58
CA CYS A 77 -16.35 4.47 -16.20
C CYS A 77 -17.15 5.26 -15.15
N PHE A 78 -17.40 4.66 -13.99
CA PHE A 78 -18.09 5.33 -12.90
C PHE A 78 -17.29 6.54 -12.38
N CYS A 79 -15.96 6.40 -12.18
CA CYS A 79 -15.10 7.53 -11.82
C CYS A 79 -15.12 8.63 -12.89
N TYR A 80 -15.14 8.26 -14.16
CA TYR A 80 -15.25 9.21 -15.27
C TYR A 80 -16.59 9.96 -15.29
N LEU A 81 -17.70 9.24 -15.08
CA LEU A 81 -19.04 9.83 -15.02
C LEU A 81 -19.24 10.76 -13.81
N LEU A 82 -18.51 10.55 -12.73
CA LEU A 82 -18.50 11.42 -11.58
C LEU A 82 -17.67 12.70 -11.81
N ALA A 83 -17.03 12.85 -12.97
CA ALA A 83 -16.08 13.93 -13.32
C ALA A 83 -14.90 14.03 -12.31
N LEU A 84 -14.38 12.88 -11.86
CA LEU A 84 -13.27 12.75 -10.92
C LEU A 84 -12.20 11.80 -11.50
N TRP A 85 -11.97 11.88 -12.81
CA TRP A 85 -11.03 11.01 -13.51
C TRP A 85 -9.60 11.24 -13.05
N ASP A 86 -9.14 12.48 -13.08
CA ASP A 86 -7.75 12.84 -12.75
C ASP A 86 -7.43 12.52 -11.31
N GLU A 87 -8.34 12.83 -10.39
CA GLU A 87 -8.22 12.54 -8.97
C GLU A 87 -8.22 11.02 -8.70
N SER A 88 -8.97 10.26 -9.50
CA SER A 88 -8.99 8.79 -9.42
C SER A 88 -7.66 8.20 -9.86
N MET A 89 -7.08 8.68 -10.97
CA MET A 89 -5.77 8.23 -11.46
C MET A 89 -4.65 8.61 -10.48
N GLU A 90 -4.70 9.80 -9.90
CA GLU A 90 -3.76 10.24 -8.87
C GLU A 90 -3.86 9.34 -7.62
N THR A 91 -5.07 9.01 -7.18
CA THR A 91 -5.30 8.09 -6.06
C THR A 91 -4.77 6.68 -6.34
N ILE A 92 -5.04 6.15 -7.54
CA ILE A 92 -4.53 4.83 -7.96
C ILE A 92 -2.99 4.84 -7.97
N ALA A 93 -2.37 5.89 -8.49
CA ALA A 93 -0.91 6.02 -8.49
C ALA A 93 -0.34 6.05 -7.06
N LEU A 94 -0.89 6.89 -6.19
CA LEU A 94 -0.44 7.05 -4.81
C LEU A 94 -0.56 5.73 -4.02
N VAL A 95 -1.72 5.07 -4.10
CA VAL A 95 -1.95 3.78 -3.42
C VAL A 95 -1.02 2.70 -3.98
N SER A 96 -0.88 2.62 -5.31
CA SER A 96 -0.03 1.61 -5.94
C SER A 96 1.44 1.74 -5.53
N VAL A 97 1.98 2.96 -5.52
CA VAL A 97 3.36 3.23 -5.08
C VAL A 97 3.52 2.90 -3.60
N SER A 98 2.61 3.37 -2.75
CA SER A 98 2.67 3.11 -1.30
C SER A 98 2.61 1.63 -0.97
N VAL A 99 1.70 0.89 -1.62
CA VAL A 99 1.54 -0.56 -1.43
C VAL A 99 2.76 -1.30 -1.95
N ALA A 100 3.29 -0.94 -3.12
CA ALA A 100 4.48 -1.57 -3.68
C ALA A 100 5.69 -1.44 -2.74
N ILE A 101 5.92 -0.25 -2.19
CA ILE A 101 7.00 0.00 -1.23
C ILE A 101 6.74 -0.76 0.09
N SER A 102 5.49 -0.71 0.61
CA SER A 102 5.13 -1.46 1.82
C SER A 102 5.39 -2.95 1.68
N VAL A 103 5.01 -3.54 0.55
CA VAL A 103 5.25 -4.96 0.24
C VAL A 103 6.74 -5.25 0.11
N ALA A 104 7.49 -4.40 -0.61
CA ALA A 104 8.93 -4.54 -0.80
C ALA A 104 9.72 -4.53 0.53
N VAL A 105 9.22 -3.79 1.53
CA VAL A 105 9.80 -3.74 2.87
C VAL A 105 9.28 -4.88 3.75
N ALA A 106 7.96 -5.06 3.79
CA ALA A 106 7.31 -5.99 4.72
C ALA A 106 7.60 -7.46 4.40
N VAL A 107 7.66 -7.85 3.12
CA VAL A 107 7.86 -9.26 2.74
C VAL A 107 9.24 -9.77 3.14
N PRO A 108 10.37 -9.10 2.81
CA PRO A 108 11.68 -9.58 3.25
C PRO A 108 11.83 -9.64 4.77
N ILE A 109 11.33 -8.62 5.47
CA ILE A 109 11.37 -8.57 6.95
C ILE A 109 10.49 -9.67 7.54
N GLY A 110 9.31 -9.91 6.98
CA GLY A 110 8.39 -10.96 7.41
C GLY A 110 8.96 -12.37 7.23
N ILE A 111 9.62 -12.64 6.10
CA ILE A 111 10.35 -13.89 5.86
C ILE A 111 11.46 -14.07 6.90
N LEU A 112 12.22 -13.02 7.17
CA LEU A 112 13.29 -13.07 8.16
C LEU A 112 12.75 -13.30 9.57
N ALA A 113 11.64 -12.65 9.93
CA ALA A 113 10.95 -12.81 11.20
C ALA A 113 10.41 -14.26 11.36
N ALA A 114 9.87 -14.85 10.29
CA ALA A 114 9.41 -16.24 10.30
C ALA A 114 10.54 -17.23 10.64
N ARG A 115 11.77 -16.94 10.22
CA ARG A 115 12.96 -17.77 10.45
C ARG A 115 13.69 -17.46 11.76
N ARG A 116 13.42 -16.31 12.40
CA ARG A 116 14.11 -15.85 13.62
C ARG A 116 13.12 -15.48 14.72
N PRO A 117 12.81 -16.40 15.67
CA PRO A 117 11.83 -16.14 16.74
C PRO A 117 12.15 -14.90 17.58
N ARG A 118 13.43 -14.57 17.78
CA ARG A 118 13.84 -13.36 18.51
C ARG A 118 13.47 -12.08 17.77
N LEU A 119 13.63 -12.05 16.44
CA LEU A 119 13.24 -10.91 15.62
C LEU A 119 11.72 -10.74 15.62
N GLU A 120 10.98 -11.82 15.46
CA GLU A 120 9.51 -11.78 15.55
C GLU A 120 9.04 -11.24 16.89
N ALA A 121 9.61 -11.75 18.01
CA ALA A 121 9.26 -11.29 19.35
C ALA A 121 9.57 -9.78 19.55
N ALA A 122 10.65 -9.28 18.97
CA ALA A 122 11.00 -7.85 19.01
C ALA A 122 10.08 -6.99 18.12
N LEU A 123 9.65 -7.51 16.97
CA LEU A 123 8.77 -6.78 16.05
C LEU A 123 7.31 -6.72 16.54
N ARG A 124 6.82 -7.72 17.26
CA ARG A 124 5.43 -7.76 17.73
C ARG A 124 4.99 -6.48 18.44
N PRO A 125 5.65 -6.02 19.53
CA PRO A 125 5.22 -4.81 20.23
C PRO A 125 5.28 -3.56 19.34
N VAL A 126 6.26 -3.46 18.44
CA VAL A 126 6.36 -2.35 17.49
C VAL A 126 5.16 -2.33 16.56
N LEU A 127 4.82 -3.49 15.96
CA LEU A 127 3.68 -3.61 15.07
C LEU A 127 2.34 -3.41 15.80
N ASP A 128 2.25 -3.78 17.10
CA ASP A 128 1.06 -3.53 17.92
C ASP A 128 0.87 -2.02 18.13
N VAL A 129 1.92 -1.30 18.51
CA VAL A 129 1.88 0.15 18.64
C VAL A 129 1.51 0.79 17.31
N MET A 130 2.14 0.37 16.20
CA MET A 130 1.83 0.91 14.86
C MET A 130 0.36 0.70 14.44
N GLN A 131 -0.34 -0.30 14.93
CA GLN A 131 -1.75 -0.53 14.60
C GLN A 131 -2.73 0.11 15.58
N THR A 132 -2.28 0.46 16.79
CA THR A 132 -3.12 1.13 17.80
C THR A 132 -3.11 2.65 17.67
N VAL A 133 -2.03 3.22 17.14
CA VAL A 133 -1.93 4.67 16.90
C VAL A 133 -2.91 5.06 15.78
N PRO A 134 -3.75 6.11 16.00
CA PRO A 134 -4.65 6.60 14.96
C PRO A 134 -3.90 6.99 13.68
N PRO A 135 -4.43 6.66 12.48
CA PRO A 135 -3.71 6.83 11.21
C PRO A 135 -3.18 8.25 10.96
N TRP A 136 -3.96 9.26 11.30
CA TRP A 136 -3.61 10.67 11.09
C TRP A 136 -2.41 11.13 11.93
N VAL A 137 -2.07 10.44 13.04
CA VAL A 137 -0.91 10.78 13.86
C VAL A 137 0.39 10.57 13.09
N TYR A 138 0.43 9.62 12.14
CA TYR A 138 1.60 9.40 11.28
C TYR A 138 1.89 10.54 10.31
N LEU A 139 0.88 11.34 9.97
CA LEU A 139 1.07 12.51 9.11
C LEU A 139 1.88 13.61 9.80
N ILE A 140 1.80 13.73 11.13
CA ILE A 140 2.48 14.81 11.88
C ILE A 140 4.00 14.75 11.66
N PRO A 141 4.73 13.68 12.04
CA PRO A 141 6.16 13.61 11.82
C PRO A 141 6.53 13.59 10.34
N ALA A 142 5.71 12.98 9.48
CA ALA A 142 5.96 12.97 8.05
C ALA A 142 5.92 14.39 7.45
N VAL A 143 4.94 15.20 7.83
CA VAL A 143 4.84 16.61 7.38
C VAL A 143 5.96 17.47 7.98
N MET A 144 6.35 17.23 9.22
CA MET A 144 7.47 17.98 9.85
C MET A 144 8.79 17.73 9.12
N ILE A 145 9.00 16.54 8.58
CA ILE A 145 10.24 16.16 7.87
C ILE A 145 10.19 16.53 6.38
N PHE A 146 9.06 16.27 5.71
CA PHE A 146 8.95 16.34 4.25
C PHE A 146 8.10 17.53 3.75
N SER A 147 7.64 18.42 4.65
CA SER A 147 6.68 19.49 4.36
C SER A 147 5.31 18.97 3.92
N LEU A 148 4.37 19.86 3.57
CA LEU A 148 3.06 19.47 3.06
C LEU A 148 3.17 18.91 1.63
N GLY A 149 2.33 17.95 1.26
CA GLY A 149 2.26 17.43 -0.10
C GLY A 149 2.13 15.91 -0.20
N ARG A 150 2.50 15.36 -1.34
CA ARG A 150 2.34 13.93 -1.67
C ARG A 150 3.34 13.03 -0.93
N VAL A 151 4.57 13.51 -0.73
CA VAL A 151 5.64 12.70 -0.12
C VAL A 151 5.30 12.29 1.31
N PRO A 152 4.94 13.21 2.25
CA PRO A 152 4.57 12.82 3.60
C PRO A 152 3.33 11.89 3.62
N ALA A 153 2.39 12.11 2.71
CA ALA A 153 1.22 11.24 2.57
C ALA A 153 1.61 9.81 2.20
N ILE A 154 2.51 9.64 1.21
CA ILE A 154 3.03 8.32 0.81
C ILE A 154 3.77 7.65 1.96
N ILE A 155 4.66 8.38 2.64
CA ILE A 155 5.45 7.83 3.76
C ILE A 155 4.54 7.38 4.89
N ALA A 156 3.58 8.21 5.30
CA ALA A 156 2.61 7.84 6.32
C ALA A 156 1.76 6.62 5.88
N THR A 157 1.38 6.55 4.61
CA THR A 157 0.64 5.41 4.04
C THR A 157 1.47 4.13 4.06
N ILE A 158 2.77 4.20 3.71
CA ILE A 158 3.70 3.06 3.77
C ILE A 158 3.81 2.55 5.21
N VAL A 159 4.08 3.44 6.16
CA VAL A 159 4.22 3.08 7.58
C VAL A 159 2.95 2.41 8.10
N TYR A 160 1.78 2.92 7.71
CA TYR A 160 0.49 2.36 8.12
C TYR A 160 0.15 1.02 7.44
N GLY A 161 0.63 0.80 6.21
CA GLY A 161 0.41 -0.43 5.43
C GLY A 161 1.35 -1.59 5.78
N ILE A 162 2.54 -1.32 6.32
CA ILE A 162 3.54 -2.34 6.63
C ILE A 162 3.07 -3.38 7.66
N PRO A 163 2.45 -3.04 8.80
CA PRO A 163 2.16 -4.00 9.86
C PRO A 163 1.33 -5.21 9.43
N PRO A 164 0.18 -5.06 8.76
CA PRO A 164 -0.62 -6.22 8.36
C PRO A 164 0.12 -7.09 7.35
N MET A 165 0.83 -6.49 6.38
CA MET A 165 1.59 -7.23 5.38
C MET A 165 2.73 -8.03 6.01
N LEU A 166 3.47 -7.42 6.95
CA LEU A 166 4.58 -8.07 7.66
C LEU A 166 4.09 -9.23 8.53
N ARG A 167 3.01 -9.03 9.30
CA ARG A 167 2.42 -10.08 10.15
C ARG A 167 1.94 -11.27 9.32
N LEU A 168 1.21 -11.00 8.24
CA LEU A 168 0.68 -12.04 7.39
C LEU A 168 1.77 -12.74 6.60
N THR A 169 2.83 -12.03 6.21
CA THR A 169 4.03 -12.67 5.62
C THR A 169 4.70 -13.59 6.64
N THR A 170 4.93 -13.14 7.86
CA THR A 170 5.53 -13.97 8.91
C THR A 170 4.69 -15.23 9.16
N LEU A 171 3.37 -15.09 9.26
CA LEU A 171 2.44 -16.21 9.43
C LEU A 171 2.48 -17.16 8.24
N ALA A 172 2.44 -16.64 7.01
CA ALA A 172 2.44 -17.42 5.78
C ALA A 172 3.64 -18.38 5.71
N PHE A 173 4.83 -17.85 5.98
CA PHE A 173 6.06 -18.64 5.94
C PHE A 173 6.19 -19.61 7.12
N LYS A 174 5.59 -19.34 8.27
CA LYS A 174 5.53 -20.28 9.39
C LYS A 174 4.56 -21.43 9.16
N GLN A 175 3.53 -21.22 8.36
CA GLN A 175 2.51 -22.22 8.04
C GLN A 175 2.91 -23.16 6.89
N VAL A 176 4.04 -22.92 6.24
CA VAL A 176 4.55 -23.83 5.21
C VAL A 176 4.80 -25.20 5.82
N ARG A 177 4.30 -26.24 5.15
CA ARG A 177 4.41 -27.64 5.60
C ARG A 177 5.88 -28.06 5.68
N ARG A 178 6.28 -28.53 6.86
CA ARG A 178 7.67 -28.95 7.15
C ARG A 178 8.11 -30.13 6.30
N ASP A 179 7.21 -31.10 6.03
CA ASP A 179 7.49 -32.23 5.18
C ASP A 179 7.92 -31.86 3.76
N LEU A 180 7.32 -30.77 3.19
CA LEU A 180 7.74 -30.26 1.88
C LEU A 180 9.14 -29.63 1.92
N ILE A 181 9.48 -28.95 3.01
CA ILE A 181 10.81 -28.35 3.20
C ILE A 181 11.85 -29.46 3.38
N GLU A 182 11.54 -30.48 4.20
CA GLU A 182 12.40 -31.64 4.43
C GLU A 182 12.61 -32.44 3.14
N LEU A 183 11.58 -32.65 2.32
CA LEU A 183 11.70 -33.24 1.00
C LEU A 183 12.67 -32.45 0.11
N GLY A 184 12.54 -31.12 0.10
CA GLY A 184 13.44 -30.24 -0.63
C GLY A 184 14.91 -30.44 -0.21
N HIS A 185 15.16 -30.55 1.10
CA HIS A 185 16.49 -30.84 1.61
C HIS A 185 16.97 -32.26 1.26
N ALA A 186 16.10 -33.27 1.35
CA ALA A 186 16.43 -34.66 1.06
C ALA A 186 16.88 -34.89 -0.39
N ILE A 187 16.31 -34.12 -1.35
CA ILE A 187 16.71 -34.17 -2.77
C ILE A 187 17.91 -33.24 -3.09
N GLY A 188 18.52 -32.61 -2.08
CA GLY A 188 19.68 -31.74 -2.26
C GLY A 188 19.36 -30.37 -2.87
N ALA A 189 18.11 -29.89 -2.80
CA ALA A 189 17.75 -28.60 -3.37
C ALA A 189 18.42 -27.45 -2.60
N ALA A 190 18.95 -26.47 -3.36
CA ALA A 190 19.55 -25.26 -2.77
C ALA A 190 18.50 -24.46 -1.96
N PRO A 191 18.90 -23.76 -0.89
CA PRO A 191 17.97 -22.97 -0.05
C PRO A 191 17.12 -21.95 -0.84
N ARG A 192 17.69 -21.36 -1.89
CA ARG A 192 16.95 -20.46 -2.80
C ARG A 192 15.87 -21.20 -3.58
N THR A 193 16.13 -22.44 -4.01
CA THR A 193 15.16 -23.28 -4.72
C THR A 193 14.01 -23.65 -3.81
N ILE A 194 14.29 -24.02 -2.56
CA ILE A 194 13.26 -24.29 -1.54
C ILE A 194 12.40 -23.06 -1.31
N LEU A 195 13.02 -21.87 -1.13
CA LEU A 195 12.32 -20.63 -0.94
C LEU A 195 11.36 -20.33 -2.11
N PHE A 196 11.85 -20.30 -3.34
CA PHE A 196 11.05 -19.85 -4.48
C PHE A 196 10.11 -20.92 -5.05
N LYS A 197 10.44 -22.21 -4.94
CA LYS A 197 9.63 -23.30 -5.52
C LYS A 197 8.71 -24.00 -4.49
N ILE A 198 8.96 -23.86 -3.19
CA ILE A 198 8.16 -24.52 -2.15
C ILE A 198 7.53 -23.48 -1.23
N GLU A 199 8.35 -22.66 -0.56
CA GLU A 199 7.85 -21.77 0.50
C GLU A 199 6.98 -20.64 -0.08
N VAL A 200 7.47 -19.90 -1.09
CA VAL A 200 6.73 -18.78 -1.70
C VAL A 200 5.40 -19.25 -2.30
N PRO A 201 5.32 -20.29 -3.15
CA PRO A 201 4.05 -20.77 -3.67
C PRO A 201 3.07 -21.21 -2.60
N SER A 202 3.57 -21.86 -1.54
CA SER A 202 2.73 -22.26 -0.40
C SER A 202 2.23 -21.08 0.43
N ALA A 203 3.00 -19.99 0.48
CA ALA A 203 2.66 -18.78 1.23
C ALA A 203 1.69 -17.84 0.47
N ILE A 204 1.58 -17.95 -0.87
CA ILE A 204 0.77 -17.05 -1.71
C ILE A 204 -0.65 -16.81 -1.16
N PRO A 205 -1.45 -17.81 -0.76
CA PRO A 205 -2.81 -17.57 -0.28
C PRO A 205 -2.88 -16.58 0.89
N THR A 206 -1.96 -16.71 1.84
CA THR A 206 -1.90 -15.82 3.02
C THR A 206 -1.27 -14.46 2.65
N LEU A 207 -0.29 -14.43 1.74
CA LEU A 207 0.28 -13.16 1.23
C LEU A 207 -0.76 -12.32 0.52
N VAL A 208 -1.69 -12.93 -0.23
CA VAL A 208 -2.82 -12.22 -0.86
C VAL A 208 -3.69 -11.50 0.17
N VAL A 209 -3.97 -12.16 1.29
CA VAL A 209 -4.74 -11.55 2.38
C VAL A 209 -3.97 -10.35 2.94
N GLY A 210 -2.65 -10.48 3.13
CA GLY A 210 -1.78 -9.39 3.57
C GLY A 210 -1.78 -8.21 2.62
N LEU A 211 -1.66 -8.48 1.32
CA LEU A 211 -1.70 -7.45 0.29
C LEU A 211 -3.05 -6.71 0.27
N ASN A 212 -4.16 -7.44 0.37
CA ASN A 212 -5.49 -6.82 0.42
C ASN A 212 -5.65 -5.92 1.64
N GLN A 213 -5.21 -6.35 2.82
CA GLN A 213 -5.24 -5.52 4.02
C GLN A 213 -4.37 -4.25 3.83
N CYS A 214 -3.18 -4.40 3.24
CA CYS A 214 -2.30 -3.27 2.93
C CYS A 214 -2.99 -2.27 1.98
N ILE A 215 -3.64 -2.74 0.92
CA ILE A 215 -4.39 -1.88 -0.03
C ILE A 215 -5.54 -1.15 0.67
N LEU A 216 -6.36 -1.85 1.45
CA LEU A 216 -7.51 -1.24 2.13
C LEU A 216 -7.07 -0.17 3.14
N LEU A 217 -6.02 -0.43 3.91
CA LEU A 217 -5.47 0.55 4.83
C LEU A 217 -4.81 1.72 4.10
N SER A 218 -4.13 1.48 2.98
CA SER A 218 -3.57 2.55 2.15
C SER A 218 -4.66 3.45 1.58
N LEU A 219 -5.79 2.89 1.13
CA LEU A 219 -6.94 3.68 0.65
C LEU A 219 -7.58 4.50 1.77
N ALA A 220 -7.72 3.94 2.97
CA ALA A 220 -8.21 4.70 4.13
C ALA A 220 -7.26 5.87 4.47
N MET A 221 -5.96 5.67 4.34
CA MET A 221 -4.95 6.70 4.58
C MET A 221 -4.96 7.80 3.52
N VAL A 222 -5.27 7.48 2.25
CA VAL A 222 -5.36 8.46 1.15
C VAL A 222 -6.41 9.53 1.44
N VAL A 223 -7.54 9.19 2.10
CA VAL A 223 -8.55 10.18 2.49
C VAL A 223 -7.96 11.18 3.47
N LEU A 224 -7.20 10.69 4.46
CA LEU A 224 -6.52 11.54 5.43
C LEU A 224 -5.37 12.34 4.81
N ALA A 225 -4.71 11.78 3.81
CA ALA A 225 -3.66 12.43 3.04
C ALA A 225 -4.15 13.70 2.31
N GLY A 226 -5.44 13.76 1.98
CA GLY A 226 -6.08 14.97 1.47
C GLY A 226 -5.94 16.18 2.40
N LEU A 227 -5.87 15.97 3.72
CA LEU A 227 -5.67 17.05 4.71
C LEU A 227 -4.27 17.70 4.61
N VAL A 228 -3.29 16.97 4.13
CA VAL A 228 -1.90 17.45 3.99
C VAL A 228 -1.53 17.85 2.56
N GLY A 229 -2.52 17.95 1.68
CA GLY A 229 -2.31 18.40 0.30
C GLY A 229 -1.77 17.32 -0.65
N ALA A 230 -2.06 16.06 -0.39
CA ALA A 230 -1.60 14.96 -1.25
C ALA A 230 -2.28 14.89 -2.61
N GLY A 231 -3.39 15.58 -2.81
CA GLY A 231 -4.19 15.50 -4.04
C GLY A 231 -5.14 14.31 -4.08
N GLY A 232 -5.58 13.95 -5.27
CA GLY A 232 -6.44 12.80 -5.53
C GLY A 232 -7.85 12.89 -4.91
N LEU A 233 -8.54 11.77 -4.86
CA LEU A 233 -9.92 11.67 -4.32
C LEU A 233 -10.01 12.07 -2.85
N GLY A 234 -8.94 11.86 -2.07
CA GLY A 234 -8.88 12.28 -0.67
C GLY A 234 -8.99 13.80 -0.49
N ALA A 235 -8.36 14.56 -1.37
CA ALA A 235 -8.45 16.02 -1.38
C ALA A 235 -9.88 16.49 -1.70
N GLU A 236 -10.59 15.81 -2.62
CA GLU A 236 -11.98 16.13 -2.95
C GLU A 236 -12.95 15.80 -1.79
N VAL A 237 -12.73 14.68 -1.09
CA VAL A 237 -13.50 14.40 0.15
C VAL A 237 -13.27 15.50 1.19
N THR A 238 -12.02 15.88 1.42
CA THR A 238 -11.66 16.93 2.37
C THR A 238 -12.25 18.28 1.96
N ARG A 239 -12.22 18.61 0.65
CA ARG A 239 -12.82 19.84 0.10
C ARG A 239 -14.35 19.84 0.31
N GLY A 240 -15.01 18.70 0.01
CA GLY A 240 -16.45 18.57 0.23
C GLY A 240 -16.84 18.75 1.70
N LEU A 241 -16.01 18.21 2.61
CA LEU A 241 -16.23 18.35 4.05
C LEU A 241 -16.02 19.79 4.54
N THR A 242 -14.91 20.43 4.14
CA THR A 242 -14.57 21.79 4.61
C THR A 242 -15.47 22.87 4.04
N ARG A 243 -16.01 22.67 2.82
CA ARG A 243 -16.96 23.57 2.17
C ARG A 243 -18.42 23.24 2.46
N MET A 244 -18.69 22.16 3.22
CA MET A 244 -20.03 21.61 3.45
C MET A 244 -20.76 21.28 2.14
N GLU A 245 -20.03 20.94 1.09
CA GLU A 245 -20.55 20.52 -0.22
C GLU A 245 -20.80 19.00 -0.21
N MET A 246 -21.96 18.58 0.31
CA MET A 246 -22.34 17.16 0.42
C MET A 246 -22.25 16.43 -0.95
N GLY A 247 -22.64 17.08 -2.03
CA GLY A 247 -22.59 16.51 -3.37
C GLY A 247 -21.18 16.16 -3.83
N LEU A 248 -20.19 16.99 -3.54
CA LEU A 248 -18.78 16.76 -3.86
C LEU A 248 -18.22 15.64 -2.97
N GLY A 249 -18.40 15.74 -1.66
CA GLY A 249 -17.92 14.74 -0.72
C GLY A 249 -18.46 13.34 -0.99
N LEU A 250 -19.76 13.23 -1.31
CA LEU A 250 -20.40 11.95 -1.63
C LEU A 250 -19.87 11.37 -2.97
N ARG A 251 -19.73 12.20 -4.01
CA ARG A 251 -19.15 11.75 -5.30
C ARG A 251 -17.73 11.22 -5.12
N ALA A 252 -16.88 11.96 -4.40
CA ALA A 252 -15.50 11.54 -4.13
C ALA A 252 -15.45 10.26 -3.28
N GLY A 253 -16.30 10.13 -2.26
CA GLY A 253 -16.42 8.91 -1.46
C GLY A 253 -16.84 7.70 -2.29
N LEU A 254 -17.82 7.86 -3.19
CA LEU A 254 -18.23 6.77 -4.09
C LEU A 254 -17.14 6.40 -5.10
N ALA A 255 -16.37 7.38 -5.61
CA ALA A 255 -15.21 7.10 -6.47
C ALA A 255 -14.12 6.32 -5.72
N ILE A 256 -13.84 6.64 -4.45
CA ILE A 256 -12.92 5.87 -3.60
C ILE A 256 -13.38 4.41 -3.47
N VAL A 257 -14.68 4.18 -3.25
CA VAL A 257 -15.24 2.82 -3.17
C VAL A 257 -15.03 2.07 -4.48
N ALA A 258 -15.25 2.71 -5.63
CA ALA A 258 -15.03 2.11 -6.94
C ALA A 258 -13.56 1.73 -7.15
N VAL A 259 -12.63 2.64 -6.83
CA VAL A 259 -11.17 2.39 -6.88
C VAL A 259 -10.78 1.28 -5.89
N ALA A 260 -11.34 1.27 -4.68
CA ALA A 260 -11.08 0.23 -3.69
C ALA A 260 -11.46 -1.17 -4.19
N ILE A 261 -12.66 -1.30 -4.76
CA ILE A 261 -13.15 -2.56 -5.34
C ILE A 261 -12.26 -3.00 -6.52
N LEU A 262 -11.87 -2.05 -7.37
CA LEU A 262 -10.98 -2.31 -8.49
C LEU A 262 -9.63 -2.87 -8.02
N LEU A 263 -8.95 -2.17 -7.13
CA LEU A 263 -7.62 -2.55 -6.63
C LEU A 263 -7.66 -3.87 -5.84
N ASP A 264 -8.68 -4.07 -4.99
CA ASP A 264 -8.85 -5.33 -4.25
C ASP A 264 -9.04 -6.52 -5.20
N ARG A 265 -9.89 -6.39 -6.22
CA ARG A 265 -10.14 -7.46 -7.17
C ARG A 265 -8.94 -7.74 -8.06
N MET A 266 -8.27 -6.71 -8.56
CA MET A 266 -7.07 -6.86 -9.39
C MET A 266 -5.94 -7.54 -8.62
N SER A 267 -5.70 -7.15 -7.36
CA SER A 267 -4.63 -7.72 -6.53
C SER A 267 -4.84 -9.20 -6.22
N ARG A 268 -6.05 -9.59 -5.81
CA ARG A 268 -6.39 -11.02 -5.55
C ARG A 268 -6.11 -11.91 -6.72
N ALA A 269 -6.33 -11.43 -7.85
CA ALA A 269 -6.36 -12.19 -9.06
C ALA A 269 -5.00 -12.43 -9.69
N VAL A 270 -4.11 -11.44 -9.63
CA VAL A 270 -2.71 -11.59 -10.06
C VAL A 270 -2.03 -12.72 -9.28
N LEU A 271 -2.32 -12.83 -7.99
CA LEU A 271 -1.69 -13.82 -7.12
C LEU A 271 -2.33 -15.23 -7.22
N GLN A 272 -3.65 -15.33 -7.46
CA GLN A 272 -4.33 -16.63 -7.63
C GLN A 272 -3.88 -17.40 -8.87
N ARG A 273 -3.54 -16.73 -9.98
CA ARG A 273 -3.00 -17.40 -11.17
C ARG A 273 -1.60 -17.96 -10.96
N GLY A 274 -0.75 -17.28 -10.20
CA GLY A 274 0.56 -17.84 -9.83
C GLY A 274 0.43 -19.18 -9.14
N HIS A 275 -0.62 -19.37 -8.35
CA HIS A 275 -0.87 -20.63 -7.65
C HIS A 275 -1.34 -21.77 -8.58
N VAL A 276 -2.21 -21.46 -9.53
CA VAL A 276 -2.73 -22.46 -10.50
C VAL A 276 -1.66 -22.90 -11.51
N GLN A 277 -0.76 -22.01 -11.90
CA GLN A 277 0.37 -22.37 -12.78
C GLN A 277 1.45 -23.17 -12.06
N ALA A 278 1.77 -22.84 -10.81
CA ALA A 278 2.71 -23.59 -10.00
C ALA A 278 2.21 -25.01 -9.62
N ALA A 279 0.89 -25.21 -9.59
CA ALA A 279 0.28 -26.53 -9.35
C ALA A 279 0.18 -27.41 -10.61
N ARG A 280 0.44 -26.85 -11.80
CA ARG A 280 0.39 -27.57 -13.10
C ARG A 280 1.77 -27.87 -13.69
N SER A 281 2.84 -27.27 -13.15
CA SER A 281 4.23 -27.54 -13.48
C SER A 281 4.89 -28.46 -12.45
#